data_a7d8f249b0d5678f53a31db63fa14ac8
#
_entry.id   a7d8f249b0d5678f53a31db63fa14ac8
#
_cell.length_a   1.000
_cell.length_b   1.000
_cell.length_c   1.000
_cell.angle_alpha   90.00
_cell.angle_beta   90.00
_cell.angle_gamma   90.00
#
_symmetry.space_group_name_H-M   'P 1'
#
loop_
_entity.id
_entity.type
_entity.pdbx_description
1 polymer ?
#
loop_
_entity_poly.entity_id
_entity_poly.type
_entity_poly.pdbx_seq_one_letter_code
_entity_poly.pdbx_strand_id
1 'polypeptide(L)'
;LTLLFSAILIVSCSMEETPIEVAEPLDNQFFTEFMPCKAGPDFNSENMTAMISEWQKLLTAEDLQGVWGYAPNGDSNSVGDTGWWEIQWTSEESADQAWEEWVQNEQAIAWQEKYESVLSCDGDSRNAFDSVFPIPSATYSELPDSGYFYTEVYICELNEGFSKKDAVNFLYGFREAVANADYSDTSYHLGNYFFHDDPSSFLWMNFTNSNESMNKANASFEAEVRDSMFPLFSEFASCGEKPDLYDGYTLYWSEDKDFMPIFPSN
;
A
#
# COMPACT_ATOMS: atom_id res chain seq x y z
N LEU A 1 -15.27 39.47 -71.96
CA LEU A 1 -15.42 38.16 -71.28
C LEU A 1 -14.45 38.07 -70.14
N THR A 2 -14.92 38.42 -68.92
CA THR A 2 -14.11 38.51 -67.71
C THR A 2 -14.32 37.21 -66.89
N LEU A 3 -13.29 36.41 -66.75
CA LEU A 3 -13.28 35.19 -65.93
C LEU A 3 -12.89 35.61 -64.50
N LEU A 4 -13.81 35.48 -63.56
CA LEU A 4 -13.58 35.57 -62.12
C LEU A 4 -13.07 34.22 -61.63
N PHE A 5 -11.82 34.18 -61.14
CA PHE A 5 -11.28 33.06 -60.41
C PHE A 5 -11.60 33.25 -58.90
N SER A 6 -12.52 32.40 -58.39
CA SER A 6 -12.76 32.30 -56.93
C SER A 6 -11.68 31.40 -56.32
N ALA A 7 -10.81 31.98 -55.51
CA ALA A 7 -9.88 31.23 -54.71
C ALA A 7 -10.62 30.72 -53.47
N ILE A 8 -10.74 29.42 -53.34
CA ILE A 8 -11.22 28.74 -52.13
C ILE A 8 -10.05 28.61 -51.17
N LEU A 9 -10.05 29.42 -50.09
CA LEU A 9 -9.13 29.28 -48.96
C LEU A 9 -9.59 28.05 -48.13
N ILE A 10 -8.86 26.94 -48.22
CA ILE A 10 -8.97 25.83 -47.32
C ILE A 10 -8.22 26.21 -46.04
N VAL A 11 -8.95 26.58 -45.01
CA VAL A 11 -8.43 26.69 -43.65
C VAL A 11 -8.24 25.31 -43.10
N SER A 12 -7.02 24.78 -43.15
CA SER A 12 -6.64 23.57 -42.46
C SER A 12 -6.50 23.91 -40.98
N CYS A 13 -7.52 23.53 -40.17
CA CYS A 13 -7.32 23.46 -38.71
C CYS A 13 -6.36 22.29 -38.43
N SER A 14 -5.10 22.57 -38.27
CA SER A 14 -4.20 21.67 -37.56
C SER A 14 -4.62 21.70 -36.08
N MET A 15 -5.25 20.62 -35.62
CA MET A 15 -5.28 20.34 -34.18
C MET A 15 -3.81 20.16 -33.79
N GLU A 16 -3.24 21.12 -33.07
CA GLU A 16 -2.06 20.86 -32.29
C GLU A 16 -2.45 19.84 -31.23
N GLU A 17 -2.01 18.59 -31.43
CA GLU A 17 -1.97 17.62 -30.32
C GLU A 17 -1.05 18.22 -29.25
N THR A 18 -1.64 18.70 -28.17
CA THR A 18 -0.90 19.01 -26.96
C THR A 18 -0.09 17.74 -26.60
N PRO A 19 1.23 17.83 -26.45
CA PRO A 19 2.01 16.69 -25.98
C PRO A 19 1.38 16.22 -24.67
N ILE A 20 1.03 14.94 -24.60
CA ILE A 20 0.65 14.30 -23.34
C ILE A 20 1.90 14.45 -22.48
N GLU A 21 1.84 15.32 -21.47
CA GLU A 21 2.87 15.46 -20.47
C GLU A 21 3.01 14.07 -19.82
N VAL A 22 4.13 13.40 -20.09
CA VAL A 22 4.42 12.09 -19.51
C VAL A 22 4.57 12.38 -18.02
N ALA A 23 3.60 11.93 -17.22
CA ALA A 23 3.67 12.09 -15.76
C ALA A 23 5.02 11.53 -15.27
N GLU A 24 5.65 12.26 -14.33
CA GLU A 24 6.87 11.80 -13.67
C GLU A 24 6.66 10.36 -13.17
N PRO A 25 7.64 9.46 -13.36
CA PRO A 25 7.54 8.09 -12.89
C PRO A 25 7.14 8.07 -11.40
N LEU A 26 6.34 7.08 -11.00
CA LEU A 26 6.06 6.84 -9.59
C LEU A 26 7.34 6.30 -8.95
N ASP A 27 8.11 7.17 -8.28
CA ASP A 27 9.42 6.82 -7.71
C ASP A 27 9.30 5.87 -6.51
N ASN A 28 8.09 5.73 -5.93
CA ASN A 28 7.82 4.89 -4.77
C ASN A 28 7.35 3.49 -5.21
N GLN A 29 8.27 2.68 -5.73
CA GLN A 29 8.03 1.28 -6.08
C GLN A 29 8.97 0.40 -5.27
N PHE A 30 8.43 -0.68 -4.68
CA PHE A 30 9.17 -1.58 -3.82
C PHE A 30 8.78 -3.04 -4.08
N PHE A 31 9.66 -3.95 -3.71
CA PHE A 31 9.31 -5.35 -3.51
C PHE A 31 8.78 -5.51 -2.07
N THR A 32 7.61 -6.11 -1.93
CA THR A 32 6.94 -6.21 -0.63
C THR A 32 6.49 -7.64 -0.39
N GLU A 33 6.63 -8.11 0.84
CA GLU A 33 6.14 -9.41 1.26
C GLU A 33 5.12 -9.26 2.39
N PHE A 34 4.04 -10.04 2.32
CA PHE A 34 3.09 -10.19 3.42
C PHE A 34 3.17 -11.61 3.98
N MET A 35 3.46 -11.71 5.26
CA MET A 35 3.56 -12.95 6.02
C MET A 35 2.35 -13.10 6.94
N PRO A 36 1.58 -14.20 6.86
CA PRO A 36 0.43 -14.41 7.75
C PRO A 36 0.87 -14.67 9.18
N CYS A 37 0.18 -14.04 10.13
CA CYS A 37 0.49 -14.13 11.54
C CYS A 37 -0.76 -14.45 12.39
N LYS A 38 -0.54 -15.10 13.53
CA LYS A 38 -1.58 -15.37 14.53
C LYS A 38 -1.15 -14.92 15.90
N ALA A 39 -2.04 -14.18 16.56
CA ALA A 39 -1.85 -13.83 17.96
C ALA A 39 -1.88 -15.08 18.85
N GLY A 40 -0.88 -15.21 19.71
CA GLY A 40 -0.80 -16.30 20.68
C GLY A 40 -1.46 -15.95 22.03
N PRO A 41 -1.45 -16.87 23.00
CA PRO A 41 -2.08 -16.66 24.30
C PRO A 41 -1.41 -15.53 25.15
N ASP A 42 -0.17 -15.20 24.87
CA ASP A 42 0.58 -14.15 25.56
C ASP A 42 0.59 -12.82 24.79
N PHE A 43 -0.25 -12.69 23.74
CA PHE A 43 -0.39 -11.47 22.96
C PHE A 43 -0.94 -10.32 23.80
N ASN A 44 -0.12 -9.31 24.05
CA ASN A 44 -0.48 -8.06 24.72
C ASN A 44 0.54 -6.97 24.39
N SER A 45 0.24 -5.72 24.72
CA SER A 45 1.09 -4.56 24.37
C SER A 45 2.50 -4.63 24.95
N GLU A 46 2.68 -5.12 26.19
CA GLU A 46 3.99 -5.23 26.83
C GLU A 46 4.87 -6.26 26.11
N ASN A 47 4.32 -7.45 25.86
CA ASN A 47 5.04 -8.53 25.17
C ASN A 47 5.34 -8.18 23.71
N MET A 48 4.40 -7.51 23.00
CA MET A 48 4.64 -7.00 21.65
C MET A 48 5.76 -5.98 21.61
N THR A 49 5.77 -5.02 22.56
CA THR A 49 6.85 -4.03 22.66
C THR A 49 8.21 -4.69 22.89
N ALA A 50 8.27 -5.68 23.80
CA ALA A 50 9.50 -6.43 24.08
C ALA A 50 9.96 -7.22 22.84
N MET A 51 9.03 -7.90 22.17
CA MET A 51 9.28 -8.67 20.96
C MET A 51 9.88 -7.80 19.85
N ILE A 52 9.26 -6.65 19.55
CA ILE A 52 9.73 -5.73 18.50
C ILE A 52 11.07 -5.11 18.87
N SER A 53 11.26 -4.67 20.12
CA SER A 53 12.52 -4.10 20.59
C SER A 53 13.72 -5.07 20.51
N GLU A 54 13.49 -6.36 20.70
CA GLU A 54 14.54 -7.37 20.54
C GLU A 54 14.77 -7.70 19.06
N TRP A 55 13.70 -7.81 18.27
CA TRP A 55 13.77 -8.07 16.84
C TRP A 55 14.53 -6.98 16.08
N GLN A 56 14.27 -5.70 16.35
CA GLN A 56 14.96 -4.59 15.69
C GLN A 56 16.49 -4.65 15.85
N LYS A 57 16.99 -5.21 16.97
CA LYS A 57 18.44 -5.38 17.21
C LYS A 57 19.07 -6.48 16.37
N LEU A 58 18.26 -7.35 15.78
CA LEU A 58 18.69 -8.45 14.90
C LEU A 58 18.74 -8.02 13.43
N LEU A 59 18.17 -6.86 13.10
CA LEU A 59 18.14 -6.36 11.73
C LEU A 59 19.53 -5.95 11.26
N THR A 60 19.98 -6.57 10.17
CA THR A 60 21.28 -6.30 9.53
C THR A 60 21.12 -5.82 8.09
N ALA A 61 19.97 -6.05 7.47
CA ALA A 61 19.72 -5.73 6.07
C ALA A 61 19.64 -4.21 5.85
N GLU A 62 20.54 -3.66 5.02
CA GLU A 62 20.58 -2.23 4.69
C GLU A 62 19.44 -1.84 3.74
N ASP A 63 18.95 -2.79 2.93
CA ASP A 63 17.91 -2.59 1.92
C ASP A 63 16.48 -2.75 2.43
N LEU A 64 16.30 -3.00 3.74
CA LEU A 64 15.01 -3.03 4.40
C LEU A 64 14.48 -1.59 4.54
N GLN A 65 13.34 -1.30 3.91
CA GLN A 65 12.75 0.03 3.87
C GLN A 65 11.78 0.28 5.02
N GLY A 66 10.93 -0.69 5.33
CA GLY A 66 9.99 -0.60 6.42
C GLY A 66 9.34 -1.94 6.74
N VAL A 67 8.75 -2.02 7.93
CA VAL A 67 7.98 -3.19 8.37
C VAL A 67 6.76 -2.72 9.13
N TRP A 68 5.62 -3.32 8.82
CA TRP A 68 4.34 -3.02 9.45
C TRP A 68 3.64 -4.29 9.90
N GLY A 69 2.89 -4.19 10.99
CA GLY A 69 2.02 -5.25 11.50
C GLY A 69 0.56 -4.86 11.34
N TYR A 70 -0.29 -5.81 10.97
CA TYR A 70 -1.72 -5.61 10.76
C TYR A 70 -2.50 -6.56 11.67
N ALA A 71 -3.33 -6.00 12.55
CA ALA A 71 -4.25 -6.75 13.37
C ALA A 71 -5.66 -6.64 12.77
N PRO A 72 -6.39 -7.75 12.54
CA PRO A 72 -7.73 -7.70 11.99
C PRO A 72 -8.67 -6.87 12.87
N ASN A 73 -9.41 -5.95 12.24
CA ASN A 73 -10.37 -5.06 12.90
C ASN A 73 -11.78 -5.44 12.48
N GLY A 74 -12.42 -6.29 13.28
CA GLY A 74 -13.79 -6.78 13.06
C GLY A 74 -13.87 -8.21 12.53
N ASP A 75 -15.08 -8.77 12.61
CA ASP A 75 -15.36 -10.20 12.35
C ASP A 75 -15.65 -10.49 10.86
N SER A 76 -15.52 -9.48 9.98
CA SER A 76 -15.98 -9.57 8.58
C SER A 76 -14.86 -9.71 7.55
N ASN A 77 -13.61 -9.81 7.98
CA ASN A 77 -12.48 -9.97 7.07
C ASN A 77 -12.52 -11.29 6.33
N SER A 78 -12.16 -11.28 5.06
CA SER A 78 -12.23 -12.45 4.16
C SER A 78 -11.31 -13.59 4.61
N VAL A 79 -10.23 -13.27 5.32
CA VAL A 79 -9.25 -14.21 5.89
C VAL A 79 -9.41 -14.40 7.41
N GLY A 80 -10.55 -13.99 7.97
CA GLY A 80 -10.88 -14.18 9.38
C GLY A 80 -9.99 -13.38 10.32
N ASP A 81 -9.41 -14.06 11.32
CA ASP A 81 -8.56 -13.49 12.36
C ASP A 81 -7.06 -13.49 12.02
N THR A 82 -6.72 -13.68 10.75
CA THR A 82 -5.33 -13.62 10.29
C THR A 82 -4.80 -12.20 10.34
N GLY A 83 -3.76 -11.98 11.13
CA GLY A 83 -2.93 -10.77 11.06
C GLY A 83 -1.87 -10.90 9.98
N TRP A 84 -1.22 -9.80 9.67
CA TRP A 84 -0.16 -9.76 8.66
C TRP A 84 1.05 -9.02 9.16
N TRP A 85 2.22 -9.46 8.69
CA TRP A 85 3.48 -8.77 8.83
C TRP A 85 3.95 -8.39 7.43
N GLU A 86 3.92 -7.11 7.11
CA GLU A 86 4.40 -6.56 5.85
C GLU A 86 5.88 -6.20 5.98
N ILE A 87 6.68 -6.59 4.98
CA ILE A 87 8.10 -6.28 4.89
C ILE A 87 8.38 -5.67 3.52
N GLN A 88 8.94 -4.48 3.50
CA GLN A 88 9.21 -3.73 2.28
C GLN A 88 10.71 -3.65 2.02
N TRP A 89 11.11 -3.99 0.81
CA TRP A 89 12.49 -4.05 0.36
C TRP A 89 12.71 -3.16 -0.87
N THR A 90 13.98 -2.79 -1.13
CA THR A 90 14.35 -2.10 -2.37
C THR A 90 14.24 -3.01 -3.60
N SER A 91 14.40 -4.33 -3.44
CA SER A 91 14.34 -5.33 -4.52
C SER A 91 14.06 -6.74 -3.97
N GLU A 92 13.64 -7.64 -4.86
CA GLU A 92 13.52 -9.08 -4.59
C GLU A 92 14.87 -9.70 -4.18
N GLU A 93 15.96 -9.33 -4.87
CA GLU A 93 17.31 -9.85 -4.57
C GLU A 93 17.73 -9.53 -3.13
N SER A 94 17.42 -8.31 -2.63
CA SER A 94 17.72 -7.94 -1.25
C SER A 94 16.84 -8.67 -0.24
N ALA A 95 15.59 -8.96 -0.58
CA ALA A 95 14.71 -9.79 0.24
C ALA A 95 15.26 -11.23 0.37
N ASP A 96 15.59 -11.85 -0.75
CA ASP A 96 16.12 -13.22 -0.80
C ASP A 96 17.41 -13.34 0.04
N GLN A 97 18.34 -12.40 -0.13
CA GLN A 97 19.58 -12.40 0.65
C GLN A 97 19.28 -12.25 2.16
N ALA A 98 18.38 -11.35 2.54
CA ALA A 98 18.05 -11.14 3.95
C ALA A 98 17.41 -12.40 4.57
N TRP A 99 16.54 -13.11 3.82
CA TRP A 99 15.94 -14.35 4.30
C TRP A 99 16.96 -15.49 4.42
N GLU A 100 17.92 -15.62 3.47
CA GLU A 100 19.01 -16.58 3.57
C GLU A 100 19.86 -16.37 4.83
N GLU A 101 20.14 -15.10 5.18
CA GLU A 101 20.87 -14.75 6.39
C GLU A 101 20.03 -15.00 7.66
N TRP A 102 18.73 -14.65 7.63
CA TRP A 102 17.81 -14.79 8.76
C TRP A 102 17.66 -16.23 9.23
N VAL A 103 17.44 -17.18 8.31
CA VAL A 103 17.24 -18.60 8.64
C VAL A 103 18.51 -19.28 9.17
N GLN A 104 19.69 -18.67 8.99
CA GLN A 104 20.97 -19.14 9.49
C GLN A 104 21.39 -18.42 10.79
N ASN A 105 20.68 -17.38 11.19
CA ASN A 105 21.00 -16.60 12.38
C ASN A 105 20.45 -17.26 13.64
N GLU A 106 21.34 -17.85 14.46
CA GLU A 106 20.94 -18.50 15.73
C GLU A 106 20.19 -17.58 16.69
N GLN A 107 20.48 -16.28 16.68
CA GLN A 107 19.78 -15.29 17.53
C GLN A 107 18.37 -15.02 17.00
N ALA A 108 18.17 -15.00 15.70
CA ALA A 108 16.87 -14.86 15.08
C ALA A 108 15.97 -16.08 15.36
N ILE A 109 16.53 -17.28 15.26
CA ILE A 109 15.83 -18.54 15.61
C ILE A 109 15.43 -18.53 17.09
N ALA A 110 16.33 -18.19 17.98
CA ALA A 110 16.03 -18.11 19.41
C ALA A 110 14.98 -17.03 19.75
N TRP A 111 14.97 -15.92 19.01
CA TRP A 111 13.94 -14.89 19.13
C TRP A 111 12.57 -15.40 18.69
N GLN A 112 12.47 -16.12 17.54
CA GLN A 112 11.24 -16.71 17.07
C GLN A 112 10.66 -17.71 18.08
N GLU A 113 11.48 -18.61 18.60
CA GLU A 113 11.07 -19.59 19.63
C GLU A 113 10.58 -18.89 20.92
N LYS A 114 11.29 -17.83 21.34
CA LYS A 114 10.95 -17.07 22.56
C LYS A 114 9.59 -16.40 22.47
N TYR A 115 9.22 -15.88 21.31
CA TYR A 115 8.02 -15.06 21.12
C TYR A 115 6.88 -15.80 20.37
N GLU A 116 7.00 -17.09 20.12
CA GLU A 116 5.97 -17.91 19.45
C GLU A 116 4.60 -17.82 20.14
N SER A 117 4.57 -17.73 21.49
CA SER A 117 3.33 -17.58 22.25
C SER A 117 2.76 -16.15 22.24
N VAL A 118 3.51 -15.18 21.78
CA VAL A 118 3.06 -13.79 21.60
C VAL A 118 2.49 -13.60 20.21
N LEU A 119 3.29 -13.83 19.17
CA LEU A 119 2.87 -13.74 17.77
C LEU A 119 3.63 -14.78 16.94
N SER A 120 2.90 -15.66 16.30
CA SER A 120 3.46 -16.68 15.41
C SER A 120 3.18 -16.31 13.97
N CYS A 121 4.24 -16.11 13.17
CA CYS A 121 4.15 -15.79 11.75
C CYS A 121 4.73 -16.91 10.91
N ASP A 122 4.05 -17.25 9.80
CA ASP A 122 4.46 -18.31 8.88
C ASP A 122 5.25 -17.72 7.70
N GLY A 123 6.57 -17.75 7.84
CA GLY A 123 7.49 -17.23 6.82
C GLY A 123 7.46 -18.03 5.52
N ASP A 124 7.09 -19.31 5.53
CA ASP A 124 7.02 -20.15 4.33
C ASP A 124 5.75 -19.84 3.50
N SER A 125 4.75 -19.24 4.12
CA SER A 125 3.48 -18.82 3.47
C SER A 125 3.48 -17.34 3.06
N ARG A 126 4.66 -16.73 2.87
CA ARG A 126 4.76 -15.33 2.40
C ARG A 126 4.19 -15.19 1.00
N ASN A 127 3.47 -14.10 0.78
CA ASN A 127 3.06 -13.65 -0.55
C ASN A 127 3.92 -12.46 -0.97
N ALA A 128 4.48 -12.50 -2.16
CA ALA A 128 5.30 -11.45 -2.74
C ALA A 128 4.48 -10.53 -3.65
N PHE A 129 4.80 -9.23 -3.60
CA PHE A 129 4.12 -8.19 -4.34
C PHE A 129 5.11 -7.18 -4.90
N ASP A 130 4.79 -6.64 -6.07
CA ASP A 130 5.33 -5.38 -6.55
C ASP A 130 4.41 -4.25 -6.07
N SER A 131 4.85 -3.45 -5.13
CA SER A 131 4.04 -2.38 -4.56
C SER A 131 4.36 -1.01 -5.16
N VAL A 132 3.30 -0.18 -5.27
CA VAL A 132 3.36 1.18 -5.81
C VAL A 132 2.58 2.10 -4.88
N PHE A 133 3.18 3.23 -4.48
CA PHE A 133 2.57 4.21 -3.58
C PHE A 133 2.34 5.55 -4.31
N PRO A 134 1.21 5.69 -5.03
CA PRO A 134 0.91 6.92 -5.80
C PRO A 134 0.67 8.13 -4.90
N ILE A 135 0.19 7.90 -3.69
CA ILE A 135 -0.02 8.92 -2.66
C ILE A 135 0.79 8.47 -1.43
N PRO A 136 1.99 9.06 -1.22
CA PRO A 136 2.84 8.72 -0.09
C PRO A 136 2.21 9.07 1.26
N SER A 137 2.67 8.40 2.31
CA SER A 137 2.33 8.77 3.69
C SER A 137 2.73 10.22 3.99
N ALA A 138 2.04 10.83 4.97
CA ALA A 138 2.24 12.23 5.38
C ALA A 138 1.95 13.30 4.31
N THR A 139 1.36 12.93 3.16
CA THR A 139 0.97 13.92 2.11
C THR A 139 -0.09 14.89 2.62
N TYR A 140 -1.08 14.44 3.38
CA TYR A 140 -2.24 15.23 3.81
C TYR A 140 -2.23 15.62 5.29
N SER A 141 -1.49 14.92 6.12
CA SER A 141 -1.17 15.29 7.50
C SER A 141 -0.07 14.38 8.05
N GLU A 142 0.55 14.79 9.16
CA GLU A 142 1.55 13.99 9.84
C GLU A 142 0.99 12.66 10.35
N LEU A 143 1.83 11.64 10.37
CA LEU A 143 1.48 10.33 10.95
C LEU A 143 1.51 10.43 12.48
N PRO A 144 0.71 9.61 13.19
CA PRO A 144 0.77 9.55 14.64
C PRO A 144 2.15 9.10 15.17
N ASP A 145 2.65 9.73 16.22
CA ASP A 145 3.90 9.33 16.91
C ASP A 145 3.86 7.88 17.44
N SER A 146 2.66 7.32 17.62
CA SER A 146 2.46 5.93 18.02
C SER A 146 2.80 4.92 16.94
N GLY A 147 2.91 5.36 15.68
CA GLY A 147 3.03 4.49 14.52
C GLY A 147 1.73 3.77 14.13
N TYR A 148 0.62 4.08 14.78
CA TYR A 148 -0.69 3.51 14.46
C TYR A 148 -1.24 4.08 13.16
N PHE A 149 -1.90 3.22 12.39
CA PHE A 149 -2.74 3.61 11.24
C PHE A 149 -3.93 2.66 11.12
N TYR A 150 -4.95 3.12 10.41
CA TYR A 150 -6.13 2.33 10.04
C TYR A 150 -6.09 2.06 8.54
N THR A 151 -6.46 0.85 8.09
CA THR A 151 -6.47 0.50 6.67
C THR A 151 -7.71 -0.27 6.25
N GLU A 152 -8.14 0.02 5.02
CA GLU A 152 -9.12 -0.74 4.24
C GLU A 152 -8.39 -1.42 3.07
N VAL A 153 -8.54 -2.74 2.98
CA VAL A 153 -7.90 -3.57 1.95
C VAL A 153 -8.96 -4.15 1.03
N TYR A 154 -8.93 -3.74 -0.24
CA TYR A 154 -9.75 -4.33 -1.28
C TYR A 154 -8.93 -5.32 -2.11
N ILE A 155 -9.46 -6.53 -2.32
CA ILE A 155 -8.89 -7.49 -3.25
C ILE A 155 -9.49 -7.20 -4.62
N CYS A 156 -8.64 -6.93 -5.60
CA CYS A 156 -9.01 -6.49 -6.93
C CYS A 156 -8.45 -7.43 -8.01
N GLU A 157 -9.15 -7.51 -9.13
CA GLU A 157 -8.73 -8.26 -10.31
C GLU A 157 -8.76 -7.36 -11.54
N LEU A 158 -7.77 -7.50 -12.43
CA LEU A 158 -7.76 -6.84 -13.71
C LEU A 158 -8.75 -7.50 -14.66
N ASN A 159 -9.49 -6.69 -15.42
CA ASN A 159 -10.38 -7.18 -16.44
C ASN A 159 -9.59 -7.77 -17.62
N GLU A 160 -10.22 -8.66 -18.39
CA GLU A 160 -9.60 -9.30 -19.55
C GLU A 160 -9.03 -8.27 -20.54
N GLY A 161 -7.77 -8.44 -20.90
CA GLY A 161 -7.04 -7.57 -21.85
C GLY A 161 -6.32 -6.38 -21.22
N PHE A 162 -6.46 -6.17 -19.90
CA PHE A 162 -5.71 -5.15 -19.17
C PHE A 162 -4.53 -5.74 -18.40
N SER A 163 -3.60 -4.89 -18.02
CA SER A 163 -2.33 -5.25 -17.39
C SER A 163 -2.01 -4.36 -16.19
N LYS A 164 -1.04 -4.76 -15.36
CA LYS A 164 -0.46 -3.92 -14.30
C LYS A 164 -0.10 -2.51 -14.80
N LYS A 165 0.41 -2.39 -16.04
CA LYS A 165 0.74 -1.09 -16.62
C LYS A 165 -0.48 -0.17 -16.76
N ASP A 166 -1.63 -0.73 -17.13
CA ASP A 166 -2.87 0.06 -17.27
C ASP A 166 -3.34 0.53 -15.91
N ALA A 167 -3.28 -0.32 -14.88
CA ALA A 167 -3.55 0.06 -13.50
C ALA A 167 -2.61 1.16 -13.01
N VAL A 168 -1.30 1.03 -13.23
CA VAL A 168 -0.33 2.06 -12.85
C VAL A 168 -0.59 3.37 -13.59
N ASN A 169 -0.94 3.34 -14.87
CA ASN A 169 -1.31 4.55 -15.61
C ASN A 169 -2.55 5.24 -15.02
N PHE A 170 -3.54 4.46 -14.56
CA PHE A 170 -4.71 5.01 -13.87
C PHE A 170 -4.32 5.75 -12.57
N LEU A 171 -3.34 5.24 -11.82
CA LEU A 171 -2.91 5.82 -10.54
C LEU A 171 -2.40 7.26 -10.66
N TYR A 172 -1.83 7.66 -11.80
CA TYR A 172 -1.44 9.05 -12.05
C TYR A 172 -2.66 9.98 -12.03
N GLY A 173 -3.69 9.65 -12.79
CA GLY A 173 -4.92 10.43 -12.82
C GLY A 173 -5.67 10.42 -11.48
N PHE A 174 -5.66 9.27 -10.79
CA PHE A 174 -6.25 9.16 -9.46
C PHE A 174 -5.55 10.06 -8.44
N ARG A 175 -4.21 10.08 -8.42
CA ARG A 175 -3.42 10.98 -7.57
C ARG A 175 -3.77 12.45 -7.81
N GLU A 176 -3.90 12.86 -9.06
CA GLU A 176 -4.28 14.23 -9.40
C GLU A 176 -5.71 14.55 -8.95
N ALA A 177 -6.66 13.63 -9.13
CA ALA A 177 -8.03 13.80 -8.69
C ALA A 177 -8.11 13.96 -7.16
N VAL A 178 -7.40 13.13 -6.40
CA VAL A 178 -7.32 13.23 -4.93
C VAL A 178 -6.64 14.52 -4.49
N ALA A 179 -5.57 14.97 -5.17
CA ALA A 179 -4.87 16.22 -4.86
C ALA A 179 -5.75 17.47 -5.08
N ASN A 180 -6.79 17.40 -5.91
CA ASN A 180 -7.74 18.46 -6.16
C ASN A 180 -9.01 18.40 -5.28
N ALA A 181 -9.16 17.37 -4.45
CA ALA A 181 -10.28 17.15 -3.54
C ALA A 181 -9.88 17.45 -2.07
N ASP A 182 -10.86 17.57 -1.18
CA ASP A 182 -10.58 17.84 0.25
C ASP A 182 -10.23 16.58 1.04
N TYR A 183 -8.95 16.26 1.05
CA TYR A 183 -8.34 15.21 1.89
C TYR A 183 -7.57 15.78 3.09
N SER A 184 -7.70 17.08 3.36
CA SER A 184 -7.01 17.72 4.48
C SER A 184 -7.30 17.02 5.81
N ASP A 185 -6.29 16.90 6.66
CA ASP A 185 -6.36 16.26 7.98
C ASP A 185 -6.87 14.80 8.00
N THR A 186 -6.75 14.09 6.89
CA THR A 186 -7.12 12.66 6.83
C THR A 186 -5.93 11.72 7.03
N SER A 187 -4.69 12.19 6.89
CA SER A 187 -3.49 11.35 6.76
C SER A 187 -3.62 10.30 5.65
N TYR A 188 -4.49 10.53 4.67
CA TYR A 188 -4.75 9.57 3.61
C TYR A 188 -3.51 9.30 2.78
N HIS A 189 -3.20 8.03 2.59
CA HIS A 189 -2.26 7.55 1.60
C HIS A 189 -2.74 6.25 0.97
N LEU A 190 -2.12 5.87 -0.14
CA LEU A 190 -2.57 4.76 -0.96
C LEU A 190 -1.40 3.87 -1.34
N GLY A 191 -1.56 2.57 -1.17
CA GLY A 191 -0.69 1.53 -1.71
C GLY A 191 -1.46 0.58 -2.63
N ASN A 192 -0.82 0.21 -3.74
CA ASN A 192 -1.31 -0.83 -4.64
C ASN A 192 -0.26 -1.93 -4.71
N TYR A 193 -0.66 -3.16 -4.41
CA TYR A 193 0.23 -4.31 -4.29
C TYR A 193 -0.18 -5.36 -5.32
N PHE A 194 0.58 -5.46 -6.40
CA PHE A 194 0.35 -6.46 -7.46
C PHE A 194 1.03 -7.76 -7.08
N PHE A 195 0.29 -8.86 -7.06
CA PHE A 195 0.90 -10.16 -6.81
C PHE A 195 2.04 -10.41 -7.78
N HIS A 196 3.22 -10.75 -7.27
CA HIS A 196 4.43 -10.89 -8.07
C HIS A 196 4.30 -12.01 -9.12
N ASP A 197 3.73 -13.15 -8.70
CA ASP A 197 3.52 -14.34 -9.55
C ASP A 197 2.24 -14.26 -10.40
N ASP A 198 1.26 -13.46 -9.99
CA ASP A 198 -0.01 -13.27 -10.73
C ASP A 198 -0.41 -11.79 -10.74
N PRO A 199 0.18 -10.99 -11.63
CA PRO A 199 -0.10 -9.56 -11.70
C PRO A 199 -1.51 -9.21 -12.22
N SER A 200 -2.37 -10.21 -12.51
CA SER A 200 -3.80 -9.99 -12.81
C SER A 200 -4.62 -9.66 -11.57
N SER A 201 -4.10 -9.96 -10.37
CA SER A 201 -4.71 -9.66 -9.08
C SER A 201 -3.86 -8.66 -8.30
N PHE A 202 -4.49 -7.80 -7.53
CA PHE A 202 -3.80 -6.82 -6.71
C PHE A 202 -4.62 -6.42 -5.48
N LEU A 203 -3.92 -5.89 -4.46
CA LEU A 203 -4.55 -5.26 -3.32
C LEU A 203 -4.56 -3.75 -3.53
N TRP A 204 -5.73 -3.13 -3.32
CA TRP A 204 -5.88 -1.70 -3.18
C TRP A 204 -6.02 -1.38 -1.71
N MET A 205 -5.03 -0.71 -1.13
CA MET A 205 -4.98 -0.45 0.31
C MET A 205 -5.03 1.05 0.59
N ASN A 206 -6.13 1.47 1.22
CA ASN A 206 -6.29 2.83 1.72
C ASN A 206 -5.81 2.90 3.17
N PHE A 207 -5.07 3.94 3.52
CA PHE A 207 -4.53 4.14 4.85
C PHE A 207 -4.87 5.53 5.37
N THR A 208 -5.13 5.61 6.68
CA THR A 208 -5.34 6.86 7.42
C THR A 208 -4.89 6.69 8.86
N ASN A 209 -4.85 7.79 9.63
CA ASN A 209 -4.47 7.74 11.05
C ASN A 209 -5.59 7.22 11.98
N SER A 210 -6.80 6.99 11.48
CA SER A 210 -7.94 6.49 12.27
C SER A 210 -9.12 6.10 11.39
N ASN A 211 -10.04 5.31 11.92
CA ASN A 211 -11.31 5.00 11.26
C ASN A 211 -12.13 6.28 10.96
N GLU A 212 -12.10 7.30 11.84
CA GLU A 212 -12.78 8.58 11.61
C GLU A 212 -12.20 9.30 10.38
N SER A 213 -10.88 9.34 10.26
CA SER A 213 -10.19 9.91 9.09
C SER A 213 -10.48 9.12 7.82
N MET A 214 -10.60 7.79 7.90
CA MET A 214 -11.02 6.95 6.77
C MET A 214 -12.43 7.30 6.30
N ASN A 215 -13.38 7.43 7.23
CA ASN A 215 -14.73 7.84 6.89
C ASN A 215 -14.77 9.24 6.23
N LYS A 216 -13.91 10.17 6.67
CA LYS A 216 -13.77 11.49 6.05
C LYS A 216 -13.18 11.38 4.64
N ALA A 217 -12.11 10.60 4.44
CA ALA A 217 -11.51 10.37 3.13
C ALA A 217 -12.50 9.72 2.15
N ASN A 218 -13.26 8.72 2.60
CA ASN A 218 -14.29 8.05 1.81
C ASN A 218 -15.43 9.04 1.43
N ALA A 219 -15.82 9.96 2.33
CA ALA A 219 -16.82 10.99 2.02
C ALA A 219 -16.29 11.97 0.96
N SER A 220 -15.02 12.37 1.02
CA SER A 220 -14.40 13.23 0.00
C SER A 220 -14.29 12.50 -1.35
N PHE A 221 -13.93 11.22 -1.34
CA PHE A 221 -13.96 10.39 -2.55
C PHE A 221 -15.33 10.37 -3.21
N GLU A 222 -16.38 10.05 -2.46
CA GLU A 222 -17.75 10.00 -2.96
C GLU A 222 -18.25 11.35 -3.51
N ALA A 223 -17.85 12.46 -2.88
CA ALA A 223 -18.32 13.79 -3.25
C ALA A 223 -17.58 14.39 -4.44
N GLU A 224 -16.27 14.16 -4.58
CA GLU A 224 -15.41 14.95 -5.46
C GLU A 224 -14.60 14.11 -6.48
N VAL A 225 -14.36 12.83 -6.20
CA VAL A 225 -13.45 11.99 -7.01
C VAL A 225 -14.20 10.91 -7.79
N ARG A 226 -15.21 10.29 -7.18
CA ARG A 226 -15.87 9.08 -7.69
C ARG A 226 -16.42 9.22 -9.10
N ASP A 227 -17.15 10.30 -9.38
CA ASP A 227 -17.83 10.47 -10.66
C ASP A 227 -16.87 10.56 -11.85
N SER A 228 -15.65 11.06 -11.63
CA SER A 228 -14.61 11.14 -12.66
C SER A 228 -13.74 9.89 -12.75
N MET A 229 -13.42 9.24 -11.63
CA MET A 229 -12.42 8.17 -11.58
C MET A 229 -13.03 6.77 -11.58
N PHE A 230 -14.19 6.55 -10.98
CA PHE A 230 -14.77 5.21 -10.89
C PHE A 230 -15.15 4.60 -12.27
N PRO A 231 -15.67 5.35 -13.24
CA PRO A 231 -15.88 4.82 -14.58
C PRO A 231 -14.58 4.32 -15.25
N LEU A 232 -13.50 5.10 -15.12
CA LEU A 232 -12.18 4.73 -15.65
C LEU A 232 -11.59 3.51 -14.94
N PHE A 233 -11.74 3.43 -13.61
CA PHE A 233 -11.34 2.25 -12.84
C PHE A 233 -12.08 0.99 -13.32
N SER A 234 -13.40 1.09 -13.48
CA SER A 234 -14.26 -0.04 -13.86
C SER A 234 -13.98 -0.59 -15.26
N GLU A 235 -13.30 0.18 -16.13
CA GLU A 235 -12.87 -0.29 -17.44
C GLU A 235 -11.79 -1.37 -17.34
N PHE A 236 -10.83 -1.21 -16.41
CA PHE A 236 -9.66 -2.09 -16.33
C PHE A 236 -9.66 -3.04 -15.15
N ALA A 237 -10.43 -2.77 -14.07
CA ALA A 237 -10.43 -3.59 -12.87
C ALA A 237 -11.78 -3.65 -12.16
N SER A 238 -11.92 -4.65 -11.30
CA SER A 238 -13.01 -4.76 -10.34
C SER A 238 -12.47 -5.23 -8.98
N CYS A 239 -13.09 -4.76 -7.89
CA CYS A 239 -12.73 -5.16 -6.54
C CYS A 239 -13.90 -5.81 -5.81
N GLY A 240 -13.61 -6.49 -4.71
CA GLY A 240 -14.62 -6.99 -3.78
C GLY A 240 -15.54 -5.86 -3.28
N GLU A 241 -16.78 -6.19 -2.95
CA GLU A 241 -17.80 -5.20 -2.53
C GLU A 241 -17.47 -4.53 -1.19
N LYS A 242 -16.68 -5.20 -0.35
CA LYS A 242 -16.30 -4.74 0.99
C LYS A 242 -14.82 -4.91 1.22
N PRO A 243 -14.19 -3.96 1.91
CA PRO A 243 -12.79 -4.12 2.32
C PRO A 243 -12.66 -5.05 3.52
N ASP A 244 -11.50 -5.68 3.62
CA ASP A 244 -10.96 -6.18 4.87
C ASP A 244 -10.40 -5.02 5.69
N LEU A 245 -10.63 -5.02 7.00
CA LEU A 245 -10.29 -3.91 7.90
C LEU A 245 -9.17 -4.32 8.87
N TYR A 246 -8.17 -3.44 9.02
CA TYR A 246 -7.07 -3.69 9.94
C TYR A 246 -6.67 -2.45 10.74
N ASP A 247 -6.27 -2.69 11.99
CA ASP A 247 -5.46 -1.77 12.77
C ASP A 247 -4.00 -2.06 12.47
N GLY A 248 -3.27 -1.07 11.97
CA GLY A 248 -1.88 -1.23 11.58
C GLY A 248 -0.92 -0.51 12.51
N TYR A 249 0.31 -1.01 12.57
CA TYR A 249 1.40 -0.43 13.36
C TYR A 249 2.70 -0.46 12.58
N THR A 250 3.39 0.68 12.49
CA THR A 250 4.76 0.73 11.99
C THR A 250 5.66 0.03 13.01
N LEU A 251 6.35 -1.03 12.59
CA LEU A 251 7.24 -1.83 13.43
C LEU A 251 8.71 -1.45 13.22
N TYR A 252 9.04 -0.94 12.05
CA TYR A 252 10.37 -0.46 11.68
C TYR A 252 10.26 0.53 10.52
N TRP A 253 11.13 1.52 10.52
CA TRP A 253 11.25 2.50 9.46
C TRP A 253 12.73 2.82 9.19
N SER A 254 13.19 2.69 7.95
CA SER A 254 14.61 2.86 7.61
C SER A 254 15.14 4.27 7.84
N GLU A 255 14.28 5.29 7.77
CA GLU A 255 14.62 6.69 8.01
C GLU A 255 14.68 7.03 9.51
N ASP A 256 14.01 6.23 10.37
CA ASP A 256 14.07 6.34 11.83
C ASP A 256 14.22 4.95 12.46
N LYS A 257 15.46 4.46 12.49
CA LYS A 257 15.79 3.12 12.99
C LYS A 257 15.57 2.94 14.50
N ASP A 258 15.45 4.02 15.25
CA ASP A 258 15.17 4.01 16.69
C ASP A 258 13.66 4.10 17.00
N PHE A 259 12.82 4.20 15.95
CA PHE A 259 11.37 4.25 16.09
C PHE A 259 10.84 3.01 16.81
N MET A 260 9.94 3.24 17.80
CA MET A 260 9.24 2.18 18.54
C MET A 260 7.73 2.42 18.53
N PRO A 261 6.93 1.46 18.09
CA PRO A 261 5.47 1.57 18.11
C PRO A 261 4.93 1.64 19.54
N ILE A 262 3.83 2.37 19.70
CA ILE A 262 3.06 2.40 20.96
C ILE A 262 1.80 1.56 20.76
N PHE A 263 1.78 0.34 21.32
CA PHE A 263 0.61 -0.52 21.28
C PHE A 263 -0.39 -0.10 22.36
N PRO A 264 -1.72 -0.14 22.07
CA PRO A 264 -2.74 0.19 23.07
C PRO A 264 -2.69 -0.78 24.25
N SER A 265 -2.88 -0.26 25.46
CA SER A 265 -3.08 -1.10 26.63
C SER A 265 -4.46 -1.75 26.56
N ASN A 266 -4.53 -3.07 26.65
CA ASN A 266 -5.78 -3.83 26.74
C ASN A 266 -6.51 -3.56 28.06
#